data_22b41763572f0e2d3c426c344d2b220d
#
_entry.id   22b41763572f0e2d3c426c344d2b220d
#
_cell.length_a   1.000
_cell.length_b   1.000
_cell.length_c   1.000
_cell.angle_alpha   90.00
_cell.angle_beta   90.00
_cell.angle_gamma   90.00
#
_symmetry.space_group_name_H-M   'P 1'
#
loop_
_entity.id
_entity.type
_entity.pdbx_description
1 polymer ?
#
loop_
_entity_poly.entity_id
_entity_poly.type
_entity_poly.pdbx_seq_one_letter_code
_entity_poly.pdbx_strand_id
1 'polypeptide(L)'
;MSVDTDTEVKRRLLILMKDVNLVNEYIRRFGFTINIKHIKEIKEGSCEVPEEPEVSVEDGEDPIFETFVNCPICGLNKIVRYELRAKSQQEQRTVFLVPMYTGAKGYQTADYTRHAVTVCPQCLFASPDKKDFNYPSVTGKGEEKSALNANVISMLREKTDDRKILLSPLTKFDNYFKKPRTTTIVIDSYRLAIARAQVEAWSDLPYSYFKLGSYSLKIAHLKKSTKVDDTENLTEALQFFEEAFRKSNCPAEDLEMQSLYLIIALKMRLGDLTGANSYLGTYSKLISERTEEMKTKSGINTNCIEKWSDKSRYLWEERENPTLFDLKAF
;
A
#
# COMPACT_ATOMS: atom_id res chain seq x y z
N MET A 1 -23.26 -9.24 1.43
CA MET A 1 -21.86 -9.72 1.26
C MET A 1 -21.69 -9.99 -0.21
N SER A 2 -20.72 -9.35 -0.87
CA SER A 2 -20.48 -9.49 -2.31
C SER A 2 -19.87 -10.87 -2.64
N VAL A 3 -20.06 -11.32 -3.88
CA VAL A 3 -19.52 -12.60 -4.41
C VAL A 3 -17.99 -12.69 -4.19
N ASP A 4 -17.29 -11.57 -4.15
CA ASP A 4 -15.83 -11.48 -4.03
C ASP A 4 -15.29 -11.77 -2.62
N THR A 5 -16.03 -11.34 -1.58
CA THR A 5 -15.69 -11.71 -0.19
C THR A 5 -15.84 -13.22 -0.01
N ASP A 6 -16.79 -13.83 -0.70
CA ASP A 6 -17.05 -15.26 -0.67
C ASP A 6 -15.93 -16.07 -1.35
N THR A 7 -15.35 -15.56 -2.44
CA THR A 7 -14.22 -16.20 -3.16
C THR A 7 -12.95 -16.17 -2.33
N GLU A 8 -12.64 -15.04 -1.67
CA GLU A 8 -11.48 -14.92 -0.79
C GLU A 8 -11.61 -15.79 0.47
N VAL A 9 -12.82 -15.85 1.05
CA VAL A 9 -13.14 -16.75 2.17
C VAL A 9 -12.98 -18.21 1.75
N LYS A 10 -13.47 -18.59 0.56
CA LYS A 10 -13.31 -19.96 0.01
C LYS A 10 -11.84 -20.31 -0.19
N ARG A 11 -11.04 -19.41 -0.72
CA ARG A 11 -9.60 -19.61 -0.93
C ARG A 11 -8.84 -19.79 0.38
N ARG A 12 -9.13 -18.97 1.39
CA ARG A 12 -8.53 -19.10 2.74
C ARG A 12 -8.99 -20.39 3.43
N LEU A 13 -10.25 -20.78 3.23
CA LEU A 13 -10.77 -22.05 3.72
C LEU A 13 -10.09 -23.27 3.07
N LEU A 14 -9.76 -23.23 1.77
CA LEU A 14 -8.99 -24.31 1.11
C LEU A 14 -7.60 -24.50 1.73
N ILE A 15 -6.94 -23.42 2.13
CA ILE A 15 -5.65 -23.47 2.84
C ILE A 15 -5.85 -24.02 4.25
N LEU A 16 -6.97 -23.70 4.92
CA LEU A 16 -7.34 -24.13 6.27
C LEU A 16 -7.81 -25.56 6.37
N MET A 17 -8.44 -26.09 5.32
CA MET A 17 -9.06 -27.42 5.38
C MET A 17 -8.09 -28.59 5.59
N LYS A 18 -6.79 -28.32 5.59
CA LYS A 18 -5.79 -29.29 6.09
C LYS A 18 -5.80 -29.44 7.61
N ASP A 19 -6.45 -28.52 8.33
CA ASP A 19 -6.56 -28.54 9.79
C ASP A 19 -7.92 -27.98 10.26
N VAL A 20 -8.84 -28.89 10.59
CA VAL A 20 -10.23 -28.56 11.02
C VAL A 20 -10.25 -27.74 12.32
N ASN A 21 -9.24 -27.86 13.18
CA ASN A 21 -9.17 -27.14 14.45
C ASN A 21 -8.89 -25.65 14.20
N LEU A 22 -8.04 -25.33 13.24
CA LEU A 22 -7.75 -23.96 12.80
C LEU A 22 -8.98 -23.27 12.18
N VAL A 23 -9.80 -24.01 11.43
CA VAL A 23 -11.07 -23.48 10.87
C VAL A 23 -12.02 -23.06 12.00
N ASN A 24 -12.18 -23.92 13.00
CA ASN A 24 -13.08 -23.65 14.13
C ASN A 24 -12.58 -22.47 14.97
N GLU A 25 -11.27 -22.32 15.16
CA GLU A 25 -10.68 -21.18 15.87
C GLU A 25 -10.86 -19.87 15.10
N TYR A 26 -10.73 -19.90 13.76
CA TYR A 26 -10.97 -18.75 12.89
C TYR A 26 -12.43 -18.28 12.94
N ILE A 27 -13.38 -19.21 12.86
CA ILE A 27 -14.83 -18.92 13.00
C ILE A 27 -15.12 -18.27 14.35
N ARG A 28 -14.52 -18.81 15.42
CA ARG A 28 -14.73 -18.36 16.79
C ARG A 28 -14.18 -16.94 17.04
N ARG A 29 -13.06 -16.58 16.42
CA ARG A 29 -12.40 -15.28 16.60
C ARG A 29 -13.01 -14.16 15.75
N PHE A 30 -13.45 -14.46 14.56
CA PHE A 30 -13.88 -13.45 13.57
C PHE A 30 -15.39 -13.41 13.32
N GLY A 31 -16.18 -14.26 13.98
CA GLY A 31 -17.65 -14.23 13.93
C GLY A 31 -18.25 -14.55 12.54
N PHE A 32 -17.49 -15.14 11.63
CA PHE A 32 -18.00 -15.52 10.31
C PHE A 32 -18.88 -16.75 10.38
N THR A 33 -20.09 -16.65 9.86
CA THR A 33 -20.93 -17.83 9.60
C THR A 33 -20.46 -18.48 8.30
N ILE A 34 -19.69 -19.56 8.40
CA ILE A 34 -19.33 -20.35 7.22
C ILE A 34 -20.58 -21.11 6.78
N ASN A 35 -21.04 -20.89 5.55
CA ASN A 35 -22.13 -21.65 4.98
C ASN A 35 -21.66 -23.09 4.72
N ILE A 36 -22.31 -24.07 5.35
CA ILE A 36 -22.02 -25.52 5.19
C ILE A 36 -22.05 -25.95 3.71
N LYS A 37 -22.83 -25.24 2.87
CA LYS A 37 -22.87 -25.46 1.42
C LYS A 37 -21.50 -25.22 0.77
N HIS A 38 -20.78 -24.17 1.17
CA HIS A 38 -19.44 -23.85 0.65
C HIS A 38 -18.40 -24.90 1.04
N ILE A 39 -18.52 -25.47 2.24
CA ILE A 39 -17.63 -26.57 2.67
C ILE A 39 -17.85 -27.82 1.83
N LYS A 40 -19.10 -28.14 1.46
CA LYS A 40 -19.41 -29.27 0.58
C LYS A 40 -18.86 -29.06 -0.83
N GLU A 41 -19.09 -27.90 -1.43
CA GLU A 41 -18.59 -27.51 -2.76
C GLU A 41 -17.06 -27.62 -2.85
N ILE A 42 -16.35 -27.23 -1.78
CA ILE A 42 -14.89 -27.33 -1.69
C ILE A 42 -14.47 -28.82 -1.59
N LYS A 43 -15.15 -29.64 -0.77
CA LYS A 43 -14.86 -31.06 -0.62
C LYS A 43 -15.10 -31.87 -1.89
N GLU A 44 -16.09 -31.48 -2.68
CA GLU A 44 -16.48 -32.14 -3.92
C GLU A 44 -15.63 -31.69 -5.12
N GLY A 45 -14.63 -30.81 -4.92
CA GLY A 45 -13.73 -30.35 -5.97
C GLY A 45 -14.41 -29.44 -7.03
N SER A 46 -15.63 -28.99 -6.77
CA SER A 46 -16.42 -28.16 -7.69
C SER A 46 -16.09 -26.66 -7.62
N CYS A 47 -15.16 -26.27 -6.75
CA CYS A 47 -14.70 -24.89 -6.63
C CYS A 47 -13.35 -24.75 -7.35
N GLU A 48 -13.39 -24.35 -8.62
CA GLU A 48 -12.20 -23.89 -9.32
C GLU A 48 -11.72 -22.61 -8.61
N VAL A 49 -10.50 -22.64 -8.06
CA VAL A 49 -9.81 -21.42 -7.65
C VAL A 49 -9.54 -20.66 -8.94
N PRO A 50 -10.01 -19.41 -9.09
CA PRO A 50 -9.66 -18.64 -10.28
C PRO A 50 -8.14 -18.58 -10.35
N GLU A 51 -7.56 -19.21 -11.36
CA GLU A 51 -6.14 -19.04 -11.66
C GLU A 51 -5.92 -17.56 -11.94
N GLU A 52 -4.96 -16.94 -11.26
CA GLU A 52 -4.55 -15.60 -11.66
C GLU A 52 -4.10 -15.71 -13.12
N PRO A 53 -4.50 -14.77 -13.99
CA PRO A 53 -4.14 -14.82 -15.38
C PRO A 53 -2.64 -15.01 -15.47
N GLU A 54 -2.21 -16.04 -16.21
CA GLU A 54 -0.80 -16.27 -16.50
C GLU A 54 -0.26 -14.96 -17.10
N VAL A 55 0.71 -14.36 -16.42
CA VAL A 55 1.40 -13.20 -16.95
C VAL A 55 2.10 -13.69 -18.21
N SER A 56 1.62 -13.25 -19.37
CA SER A 56 2.28 -13.53 -20.64
C SER A 56 3.74 -13.12 -20.46
N VAL A 57 4.65 -14.07 -20.67
CA VAL A 57 6.09 -13.81 -20.61
C VAL A 57 6.40 -12.89 -21.78
N GLU A 58 6.49 -11.59 -21.54
CA GLU A 58 6.97 -10.63 -22.52
C GLU A 58 8.45 -10.93 -22.79
N ASP A 59 8.88 -10.81 -24.05
CA ASP A 59 10.29 -10.93 -24.41
C ASP A 59 11.10 -9.83 -23.73
N GLY A 60 12.12 -10.20 -22.95
CA GLY A 60 13.00 -9.24 -22.26
C GLY A 60 13.59 -9.78 -20.96
N GLU A 61 14.54 -9.02 -20.40
CA GLU A 61 15.17 -9.33 -19.12
C GLU A 61 14.24 -8.97 -17.94
N ASP A 62 14.20 -9.81 -16.90
CA ASP A 62 13.49 -9.47 -15.65
C ASP A 62 14.12 -8.22 -15.01
N PRO A 63 13.36 -7.11 -14.88
CA PRO A 63 13.87 -5.89 -14.30
C PRO A 63 14.05 -5.95 -12.78
N ILE A 64 13.50 -6.98 -12.10
CA ILE A 64 13.49 -7.11 -10.66
C ILE A 64 14.57 -8.09 -10.21
N PHE A 65 15.48 -7.62 -9.37
CA PHE A 65 16.56 -8.43 -8.79
C PHE A 65 16.48 -8.49 -7.27
N GLU A 66 17.15 -9.49 -6.69
CA GLU A 66 17.17 -9.70 -5.25
C GLU A 66 18.35 -8.99 -4.61
N THR A 67 18.10 -8.36 -3.48
CA THR A 67 19.08 -7.88 -2.52
C THR A 67 18.76 -8.43 -1.13
N PHE A 68 19.61 -8.21 -0.16
CA PHE A 68 19.42 -8.73 1.19
C PHE A 68 19.51 -7.61 2.22
N VAL A 69 18.62 -7.70 3.21
CA VAL A 69 18.59 -6.80 4.37
C VAL A 69 18.44 -7.61 5.65
N ASN A 70 18.70 -6.98 6.79
CA ASN A 70 18.56 -7.60 8.11
C ASN A 70 17.42 -6.94 8.88
N CYS A 71 16.66 -7.71 9.65
CA CYS A 71 15.53 -7.20 10.41
C CYS A 71 15.97 -6.40 11.64
N PRO A 72 15.57 -5.13 11.81
CA PRO A 72 15.90 -4.36 13.00
C PRO A 72 15.12 -4.79 14.24
N ILE A 73 14.04 -5.58 14.06
CA ILE A 73 13.13 -5.96 15.15
C ILE A 73 13.58 -7.27 15.81
N CYS A 74 13.78 -8.34 15.03
CA CYS A 74 14.13 -9.67 15.55
C CYS A 74 15.57 -10.10 15.25
N GLY A 75 16.33 -9.32 14.48
CA GLY A 75 17.72 -9.63 14.13
C GLY A 75 17.89 -10.67 13.03
N LEU A 76 16.81 -11.17 12.40
CA LEU A 76 16.93 -12.12 11.29
C LEU A 76 17.75 -11.51 10.16
N ASN A 77 18.78 -12.25 9.72
CA ASN A 77 19.67 -11.84 8.64
C ASN A 77 19.19 -12.39 7.27
N LYS A 78 19.67 -11.74 6.20
CA LYS A 78 19.46 -12.19 4.81
C LYS A 78 17.99 -12.30 4.39
N ILE A 79 17.16 -11.34 4.79
CA ILE A 79 15.80 -11.22 4.28
C ILE A 79 15.88 -10.76 2.83
N VAL A 80 15.17 -11.47 1.94
CA VAL A 80 15.10 -11.12 0.52
C VAL A 80 14.33 -9.82 0.37
N ARG A 81 14.96 -8.85 -0.30
CA ARG A 81 14.36 -7.62 -0.79
C ARG A 81 14.46 -7.57 -2.29
N TYR A 82 13.38 -7.18 -2.94
CA TYR A 82 13.35 -6.98 -4.38
C TYR A 82 13.62 -5.51 -4.71
N GLU A 83 14.48 -5.26 -5.67
CA GLU A 83 14.81 -3.92 -6.16
C GLU A 83 14.65 -3.88 -7.69
N LEU A 84 14.33 -2.70 -8.21
CA LEU A 84 14.16 -2.47 -9.64
C LEU A 84 15.49 -2.03 -10.25
N ARG A 85 15.90 -2.63 -11.36
CA ARG A 85 17.08 -2.20 -12.11
C ARG A 85 16.90 -0.76 -12.59
N ALA A 86 17.91 0.03 -12.46
CA ALA A 86 17.88 1.43 -12.90
C ALA A 86 17.51 1.50 -14.41
N LYS A 87 16.58 2.41 -14.74
CA LYS A 87 16.13 2.67 -16.13
C LYS A 87 15.48 1.47 -16.83
N SER A 88 15.14 0.40 -16.12
CA SER A 88 14.47 -0.77 -16.70
C SER A 88 12.97 -0.57 -16.92
N GLN A 89 12.35 0.38 -16.23
CA GLN A 89 10.94 0.70 -16.34
C GLN A 89 10.72 2.19 -16.50
N GLN A 90 9.67 2.56 -17.24
CA GLN A 90 9.10 3.90 -17.24
C GLN A 90 7.96 3.92 -16.22
N GLU A 91 7.96 4.90 -15.32
CA GLU A 91 6.93 5.09 -14.32
C GLU A 91 5.95 6.16 -14.77
N GLN A 92 4.68 5.82 -14.78
CA GLN A 92 3.55 6.72 -14.88
C GLN A 92 2.72 6.59 -13.61
N ARG A 93 1.74 7.47 -13.39
CA ARG A 93 0.91 7.41 -12.18
C ARG A 93 -0.57 7.48 -12.53
N THR A 94 -1.38 6.75 -11.78
CA THR A 94 -2.83 6.88 -11.82
C THR A 94 -3.27 8.20 -11.18
N VAL A 95 -4.57 8.53 -11.30
CA VAL A 95 -5.21 9.64 -10.55
C VAL A 95 -4.88 9.59 -9.05
N PHE A 96 -4.80 8.40 -8.47
CA PHE A 96 -4.43 8.23 -7.06
C PHE A 96 -2.92 8.18 -6.81
N LEU A 97 -2.12 8.61 -7.76
CA LEU A 97 -0.66 8.64 -7.70
C LEU A 97 -0.02 7.26 -7.44
N VAL A 98 -0.77 6.18 -7.64
CA VAL A 98 -0.22 4.83 -7.61
C VAL A 98 0.63 4.64 -8.86
N PRO A 99 1.90 4.19 -8.72
CA PRO A 99 2.77 4.00 -9.87
C PRO A 99 2.29 2.85 -10.76
N MET A 100 2.41 3.07 -12.05
CA MET A 100 2.24 2.08 -13.12
C MET A 100 3.55 1.99 -13.89
N TYR A 101 3.93 0.79 -14.25
CA TYR A 101 5.23 0.53 -14.85
C TYR A 101 5.06 -0.02 -16.29
N THR A 102 5.93 0.43 -17.18
CA THR A 102 6.05 -0.11 -18.54
C THR A 102 7.51 -0.42 -18.81
N GLY A 103 7.79 -1.60 -19.34
CA GLY A 103 9.16 -2.05 -19.62
C GLY A 103 9.89 -1.10 -20.58
N ALA A 104 11.11 -0.71 -20.23
CA ALA A 104 12.01 -0.04 -21.14
C ALA A 104 12.60 -1.05 -22.14
N LYS A 105 13.19 -0.55 -23.23
CA LYS A 105 13.75 -1.42 -24.28
C LYS A 105 14.67 -2.51 -23.73
N GLY A 106 14.30 -3.76 -23.96
CA GLY A 106 15.05 -4.95 -23.54
C GLY A 106 14.65 -5.52 -22.18
N TYR A 107 13.68 -4.89 -21.50
CA TYR A 107 13.14 -5.39 -20.23
C TYR A 107 11.65 -5.70 -20.32
N GLN A 108 11.23 -6.72 -19.60
CA GLN A 108 9.80 -7.04 -19.42
C GLN A 108 9.10 -5.93 -18.63
N THR A 109 7.80 -5.74 -18.86
CA THR A 109 6.95 -4.93 -17.99
C THR A 109 6.77 -5.64 -16.66
N ALA A 110 7.11 -4.98 -15.57
CA ALA A 110 6.95 -5.55 -14.21
C ALA A 110 6.30 -4.54 -13.27
N ASP A 111 5.15 -4.90 -12.72
CA ASP A 111 4.52 -4.11 -11.65
C ASP A 111 5.34 -4.22 -10.36
N TYR A 112 6.25 -3.26 -10.17
CA TYR A 112 7.09 -3.23 -8.97
C TYR A 112 6.28 -3.02 -7.67
N THR A 113 5.06 -2.50 -7.75
CA THR A 113 4.15 -2.40 -6.58
C THR A 113 3.96 -3.75 -5.91
N ARG A 114 3.94 -4.84 -6.69
CA ARG A 114 3.82 -6.22 -6.18
C ARG A 114 5.05 -6.70 -5.38
N HIS A 115 6.19 -6.05 -5.54
CA HIS A 115 7.47 -6.45 -4.95
C HIS A 115 8.05 -5.43 -3.97
N ALA A 116 7.50 -4.22 -3.92
CA ALA A 116 8.04 -3.09 -3.15
C ALA A 116 8.15 -3.37 -1.65
N VAL A 117 7.18 -4.08 -1.06
CA VAL A 117 7.19 -4.35 0.39
C VAL A 117 8.08 -5.54 0.70
N THR A 118 9.11 -5.29 1.53
CA THR A 118 9.94 -6.33 2.12
C THR A 118 9.33 -6.76 3.45
N VAL A 119 9.22 -8.07 3.67
CA VAL A 119 8.63 -8.64 4.89
C VAL A 119 9.63 -9.58 5.56
N CYS A 120 9.83 -9.41 6.85
CA CYS A 120 10.58 -10.36 7.68
C CYS A 120 9.72 -11.61 7.94
N PRO A 121 10.12 -12.81 7.53
CA PRO A 121 9.29 -14.00 7.70
C PRO A 121 9.17 -14.44 9.18
N GLN A 122 10.05 -14.00 10.07
CA GLN A 122 10.05 -14.41 11.47
C GLN A 122 9.12 -13.53 12.34
N CYS A 123 9.21 -12.19 12.24
CA CYS A 123 8.43 -11.28 13.08
C CYS A 123 7.37 -10.48 12.31
N LEU A 124 7.25 -10.69 11.00
CA LEU A 124 6.30 -10.02 10.10
C LEU A 124 6.44 -8.49 10.08
N PHE A 125 7.62 -7.97 10.44
CA PHE A 125 7.95 -6.58 10.18
C PHE A 125 7.98 -6.34 8.67
N ALA A 126 7.30 -5.30 8.21
CA ALA A 126 7.15 -5.03 6.79
C ALA A 126 7.37 -3.55 6.46
N SER A 127 8.14 -3.26 5.41
CA SER A 127 8.30 -1.91 4.88
C SER A 127 8.68 -1.93 3.40
N PRO A 128 8.22 -0.95 2.62
CA PRO A 128 8.75 -0.71 1.28
C PRO A 128 10.08 0.05 1.30
N ASP A 129 10.42 0.74 2.39
CA ASP A 129 11.65 1.53 2.48
C ASP A 129 12.82 0.68 2.98
N LYS A 130 13.93 0.67 2.21
CA LYS A 130 15.16 -0.01 2.59
C LYS A 130 15.77 0.55 3.88
N LYS A 131 15.62 1.86 4.11
CA LYS A 131 16.18 2.56 5.29
C LYS A 131 15.57 2.08 6.61
N ASP A 132 14.42 1.42 6.56
CA ASP A 132 13.79 0.83 7.74
C ASP A 132 14.44 -0.49 8.18
N PHE A 133 15.35 -1.03 7.38
CA PHE A 133 16.11 -2.26 7.67
C PHE A 133 17.58 -1.93 7.93
N ASN A 134 18.30 -2.89 8.53
CA ASN A 134 19.75 -2.86 8.52
C ASN A 134 20.25 -3.46 7.21
N TYR A 135 21.26 -2.90 6.58
CA TYR A 135 21.80 -3.39 5.31
C TYR A 135 23.29 -3.05 5.15
N PRO A 136 24.02 -3.81 4.31
CA PRO A 136 25.44 -3.54 4.06
C PRO A 136 25.65 -2.13 3.50
N SER A 137 26.63 -1.40 4.03
CA SER A 137 26.96 -0.08 3.54
C SER A 137 27.55 -0.14 2.14
N VAL A 138 27.13 0.78 1.26
CA VAL A 138 27.68 0.93 -0.09
C VAL A 138 29.19 1.26 -0.06
N THR A 139 29.66 1.90 1.00
CA THR A 139 31.08 2.25 1.17
C THR A 139 31.92 1.12 1.71
N GLY A 140 31.34 -0.06 1.98
CA GLY A 140 32.03 -1.20 2.56
C GLY A 140 32.46 -1.02 4.03
N LYS A 141 32.07 0.07 4.69
CA LYS A 141 32.44 0.41 6.07
C LYS A 141 31.41 -0.07 7.09
N GLY A 142 31.05 -1.37 7.05
CA GLY A 142 30.15 -1.95 8.02
C GLY A 142 28.68 -2.02 7.55
N GLU A 143 27.77 -2.12 8.51
CA GLU A 143 26.32 -2.22 8.28
C GLU A 143 25.64 -0.87 8.56
N GLU A 144 24.82 -0.40 7.64
CA GLU A 144 23.94 0.74 7.87
C GLU A 144 22.77 0.29 8.75
N LYS A 145 22.55 1.03 9.84
CA LYS A 145 21.49 0.73 10.78
C LYS A 145 20.16 1.30 10.30
N SER A 146 19.08 0.66 10.70
CA SER A 146 17.70 1.12 10.46
C SER A 146 17.52 2.58 10.92
N ALA A 147 16.79 3.35 10.11
CA ALA A 147 16.37 4.71 10.42
C ALA A 147 15.17 4.77 11.40
N LEU A 148 14.64 3.62 11.83
CA LEU A 148 13.51 3.57 12.77
C LEU A 148 13.91 4.09 14.15
N ASN A 149 12.99 4.82 14.77
CA ASN A 149 13.12 5.26 16.15
C ASN A 149 13.13 4.05 17.11
N ALA A 150 13.97 4.10 18.17
CA ALA A 150 14.11 3.03 19.13
C ALA A 150 12.78 2.67 19.84
N ASN A 151 11.94 3.66 20.15
CA ASN A 151 10.63 3.44 20.76
C ASN A 151 9.71 2.66 19.80
N VAL A 152 9.71 3.01 18.51
CA VAL A 152 8.94 2.29 17.48
C VAL A 152 9.44 0.86 17.34
N ILE A 153 10.76 0.63 17.38
CA ILE A 153 11.34 -0.72 17.37
C ILE A 153 10.82 -1.54 18.57
N SER A 154 10.81 -0.96 19.78
CA SER A 154 10.28 -1.64 20.98
C SER A 154 8.80 -1.99 20.81
N MET A 155 7.97 -1.03 20.45
CA MET A 155 6.54 -1.25 20.22
C MET A 155 6.26 -2.28 19.12
N LEU A 156 7.03 -2.25 18.03
CA LEU A 156 6.92 -3.25 16.97
C LEU A 156 7.33 -4.65 17.44
N ARG A 157 8.28 -4.76 18.35
CA ARG A 157 8.68 -6.04 18.94
C ARG A 157 7.56 -6.62 19.81
N GLU A 158 6.96 -5.82 20.66
CA GLU A 158 5.83 -6.20 21.53
C GLU A 158 4.61 -6.65 20.72
N LYS A 159 4.34 -5.99 19.58
CA LYS A 159 3.19 -6.29 18.70
C LYS A 159 3.45 -7.37 17.65
N THR A 160 4.45 -8.23 17.85
CA THR A 160 4.76 -9.30 16.89
C THR A 160 3.59 -10.28 16.73
N ASP A 161 2.94 -10.66 17.82
CA ASP A 161 1.82 -11.61 17.77
C ASP A 161 0.56 -10.98 17.13
N ASP A 162 0.32 -9.69 17.33
CA ASP A 162 -0.75 -8.97 16.61
C ASP A 162 -0.57 -9.09 15.09
N ARG A 163 0.67 -8.94 14.59
CA ARG A 163 0.97 -9.09 13.15
C ARG A 163 0.78 -10.52 12.66
N LYS A 164 1.10 -11.54 13.48
CA LYS A 164 0.83 -12.93 13.12
C LYS A 164 -0.66 -13.22 13.01
N ILE A 165 -1.48 -12.59 13.87
CA ILE A 165 -2.93 -12.71 13.83
C ILE A 165 -3.50 -12.18 12.51
N LEU A 166 -2.94 -11.11 11.92
CA LEU A 166 -3.38 -10.57 10.63
C LEU A 166 -3.29 -11.59 9.49
N LEU A 167 -2.35 -12.53 9.59
CA LEU A 167 -2.12 -13.57 8.59
C LEU A 167 -2.61 -14.95 9.01
N SER A 168 -3.31 -15.01 10.16
CA SER A 168 -3.93 -16.29 10.60
C SER A 168 -4.87 -16.81 9.47
N PRO A 169 -4.78 -18.08 9.14
CA PRO A 169 -4.19 -19.18 9.91
C PRO A 169 -2.79 -19.62 9.47
N LEU A 170 -2.11 -18.86 8.64
CA LEU A 170 -0.75 -19.21 8.21
C LEU A 170 0.19 -19.23 9.42
N THR A 171 1.04 -20.25 9.50
CA THR A 171 2.01 -20.42 10.59
C THR A 171 3.46 -20.45 10.12
N LYS A 172 3.69 -20.59 8.80
CA LYS A 172 5.02 -20.63 8.20
C LYS A 172 5.12 -19.60 7.08
N PHE A 173 6.13 -18.73 7.17
CA PHE A 173 6.28 -17.58 6.26
C PHE A 173 7.60 -17.57 5.49
N ASP A 174 8.49 -18.57 5.67
CA ASP A 174 9.85 -18.57 5.12
C ASP A 174 9.92 -18.32 3.61
N ASN A 175 8.95 -18.86 2.86
CA ASN A 175 8.85 -18.67 1.42
C ASN A 175 7.61 -17.89 0.99
N TYR A 176 6.71 -17.55 1.91
CA TYR A 176 5.42 -16.96 1.60
C TYR A 176 5.55 -15.63 0.84
N PHE A 177 6.51 -14.79 1.22
CA PHE A 177 6.74 -13.48 0.61
C PHE A 177 7.80 -13.48 -0.51
N LYS A 178 8.27 -14.64 -0.96
CA LYS A 178 9.19 -14.76 -2.10
C LYS A 178 8.42 -14.73 -3.43
N LYS A 179 9.14 -14.49 -4.52
CA LYS A 179 8.59 -14.65 -5.88
C LYS A 179 8.23 -16.10 -6.19
N PRO A 180 7.15 -16.36 -6.96
CA PRO A 180 6.16 -15.40 -7.43
C PRO A 180 5.19 -14.98 -6.31
N ARG A 181 4.71 -13.72 -6.34
CA ARG A 181 3.73 -13.21 -5.37
C ARG A 181 2.36 -13.11 -6.00
N THR A 182 1.39 -13.84 -5.48
CA THR A 182 -0.02 -13.66 -5.83
C THR A 182 -0.55 -12.34 -5.29
N THR A 183 -1.65 -11.84 -5.83
CA THR A 183 -2.29 -10.60 -5.36
C THR A 183 -2.60 -10.65 -3.85
N THR A 184 -3.02 -11.80 -3.33
CA THR A 184 -3.25 -12.00 -1.89
C THR A 184 -1.97 -11.78 -1.07
N ILE A 185 -0.86 -12.37 -1.49
CA ILE A 185 0.44 -12.21 -0.80
C ILE A 185 0.87 -10.75 -0.80
N VAL A 186 0.63 -10.04 -1.91
CA VAL A 186 0.95 -8.61 -2.02
C VAL A 186 0.06 -7.79 -1.09
N ILE A 187 -1.25 -8.03 -1.06
CA ILE A 187 -2.17 -7.38 -0.14
C ILE A 187 -1.76 -7.62 1.31
N ASP A 188 -1.43 -8.85 1.68
CA ASP A 188 -0.97 -9.20 3.03
C ASP A 188 0.32 -8.45 3.40
N SER A 189 1.26 -8.31 2.45
CA SER A 189 2.48 -7.53 2.70
C SER A 189 2.18 -6.04 2.95
N TYR A 190 1.21 -5.43 2.25
CA TYR A 190 0.77 -4.06 2.53
C TYR A 190 -0.02 -3.96 3.83
N ARG A 191 -0.85 -4.92 4.21
CA ARG A 191 -1.52 -4.96 5.52
C ARG A 191 -0.52 -4.96 6.67
N LEU A 192 0.57 -5.71 6.54
CA LEU A 192 1.67 -5.68 7.51
C LEU A 192 2.40 -4.32 7.53
N ALA A 193 2.58 -3.69 6.37
CA ALA A 193 3.15 -2.35 6.29
C ALA A 193 2.21 -1.29 6.93
N ILE A 194 0.88 -1.44 6.78
CA ILE A 194 -0.12 -0.64 7.48
C ILE A 194 0.00 -0.83 9.00
N ALA A 195 0.05 -2.07 9.49
CA ALA A 195 0.21 -2.35 10.92
C ALA A 195 1.49 -1.72 11.51
N ARG A 196 2.58 -1.69 10.74
CA ARG A 196 3.79 -0.97 11.12
C ARG A 196 3.56 0.55 11.15
N ALA A 197 2.98 1.14 10.10
CA ALA A 197 2.73 2.57 10.02
C ALA A 197 1.73 3.06 11.08
N GLN A 198 0.80 2.22 11.54
CA GLN A 198 -0.07 2.49 12.68
C GLN A 198 0.72 2.69 13.98
N VAL A 199 1.76 1.89 14.21
CA VAL A 199 2.65 2.09 15.38
C VAL A 199 3.37 3.43 15.28
N GLU A 200 3.79 3.84 14.09
CA GLU A 200 4.37 5.17 13.88
C GLU A 200 3.36 6.29 14.14
N ALA A 201 2.10 6.12 13.72
CA ALA A 201 1.03 7.10 13.96
C ALA A 201 0.69 7.23 15.45
N TRP A 202 0.70 6.14 16.21
CA TRP A 202 0.54 6.19 17.68
C TRP A 202 1.70 6.90 18.39
N SER A 203 2.87 6.90 17.77
CA SER A 203 4.06 7.62 18.27
C SER A 203 4.16 9.04 17.69
N ASP A 204 3.12 9.50 17.00
CA ASP A 204 3.01 10.81 16.34
C ASP A 204 4.18 11.15 15.41
N LEU A 205 4.72 10.13 14.73
CA LEU A 205 5.84 10.33 13.81
C LEU A 205 5.39 10.99 12.51
N PRO A 206 6.24 11.85 11.92
CA PRO A 206 5.97 12.48 10.64
C PRO A 206 5.68 11.45 9.53
N TYR A 207 4.81 11.84 8.60
CA TYR A 207 4.41 11.05 7.43
C TYR A 207 3.66 9.75 7.74
N SER A 208 3.38 9.41 9.00
CA SER A 208 2.74 8.15 9.36
C SER A 208 1.36 7.99 8.74
N TYR A 209 0.51 9.01 8.80
CA TYR A 209 -0.82 9.01 8.18
C TYR A 209 -0.75 9.00 6.64
N PHE A 210 0.22 9.71 6.04
CA PHE A 210 0.45 9.66 4.60
C PHE A 210 0.85 8.25 4.13
N LYS A 211 1.70 7.55 4.91
CA LYS A 211 2.05 6.14 4.64
C LYS A 211 0.82 5.25 4.70
N LEU A 212 -0.02 5.39 5.73
CA LEU A 212 -1.26 4.62 5.89
C LEU A 212 -2.17 4.79 4.68
N GLY A 213 -2.47 6.03 4.30
CA GLY A 213 -3.29 6.32 3.12
C GLY A 213 -2.69 5.76 1.82
N SER A 214 -1.38 5.92 1.63
CA SER A 214 -0.68 5.42 0.44
C SER A 214 -0.69 3.90 0.34
N TYR A 215 -0.61 3.17 1.44
CA TYR A 215 -0.67 1.70 1.43
C TYR A 215 -2.10 1.20 1.19
N SER A 216 -3.12 1.85 1.77
CA SER A 216 -4.53 1.56 1.49
C SER A 216 -4.87 1.79 0.03
N LEU A 217 -4.36 2.86 -0.61
CA LEU A 217 -4.51 3.10 -2.06
C LEU A 217 -3.87 2.00 -2.91
N LYS A 218 -2.71 1.47 -2.53
CA LYS A 218 -2.08 0.37 -3.24
C LYS A 218 -2.88 -0.92 -3.12
N ILE A 219 -3.48 -1.19 -1.97
CA ILE A 219 -4.41 -2.32 -1.80
C ILE A 219 -5.66 -2.12 -2.68
N ALA A 220 -6.25 -0.91 -2.69
CA ALA A 220 -7.39 -0.59 -3.54
C ALA A 220 -7.06 -0.82 -5.03
N HIS A 221 -5.90 -0.35 -5.49
CA HIS A 221 -5.42 -0.57 -6.85
C HIS A 221 -5.30 -2.07 -7.20
N LEU A 222 -4.70 -2.86 -6.31
CA LEU A 222 -4.57 -4.32 -6.49
C LEU A 222 -5.94 -5.01 -6.53
N LYS A 223 -6.87 -4.65 -5.65
CA LYS A 223 -8.24 -5.17 -5.66
C LYS A 223 -8.94 -4.81 -6.97
N LYS A 224 -8.86 -3.57 -7.42
CA LYS A 224 -9.44 -3.12 -8.68
C LYS A 224 -8.87 -3.87 -9.88
N SER A 225 -7.56 -4.14 -9.91
CA SER A 225 -6.92 -4.90 -11.00
C SER A 225 -7.43 -6.34 -11.11
N THR A 226 -7.91 -6.91 -10.00
CA THR A 226 -8.53 -8.24 -9.94
C THR A 226 -10.05 -8.19 -9.91
N LYS A 227 -10.67 -7.03 -10.22
CA LYS A 227 -12.12 -6.80 -10.22
C LYS A 227 -12.80 -7.08 -8.86
N VAL A 228 -12.07 -6.92 -7.77
CA VAL A 228 -12.57 -7.00 -6.39
C VAL A 228 -12.95 -5.59 -5.93
N ASP A 229 -14.00 -5.48 -5.10
CA ASP A 229 -14.42 -4.19 -4.53
C ASP A 229 -13.30 -3.52 -3.73
N ASP A 230 -13.00 -2.28 -4.09
CA ASP A 230 -11.93 -1.45 -3.54
C ASP A 230 -12.44 -0.35 -2.59
N THR A 231 -13.76 -0.20 -2.45
CA THR A 231 -14.41 0.92 -1.76
C THR A 231 -13.96 1.07 -0.31
N GLU A 232 -13.83 -0.03 0.42
CA GLU A 232 -13.36 -0.02 1.81
C GLU A 232 -11.97 0.62 1.91
N ASN A 233 -11.02 0.18 1.07
CA ASN A 233 -9.65 0.68 1.10
C ASN A 233 -9.53 2.12 0.59
N LEU A 234 -10.39 2.55 -0.33
CA LEU A 234 -10.48 3.96 -0.74
C LEU A 234 -11.01 4.84 0.41
N THR A 235 -12.00 4.34 1.16
CA THR A 235 -12.54 5.04 2.34
C THR A 235 -11.50 5.16 3.45
N GLU A 236 -10.78 4.09 3.76
CA GLU A 236 -9.66 4.12 4.70
C GLU A 236 -8.57 5.10 4.27
N ALA A 237 -8.19 5.09 2.99
CA ALA A 237 -7.19 6.00 2.45
C ALA A 237 -7.63 7.46 2.61
N LEU A 238 -8.90 7.78 2.33
CA LEU A 238 -9.46 9.11 2.53
C LEU A 238 -9.31 9.55 3.98
N GLN A 239 -9.74 8.73 4.94
CA GLN A 239 -9.63 9.05 6.36
C GLN A 239 -8.18 9.32 6.77
N PHE A 240 -7.22 8.53 6.31
CA PHE A 240 -5.81 8.71 6.63
C PHE A 240 -5.22 9.99 6.02
N PHE A 241 -5.58 10.35 4.78
CA PHE A 241 -5.11 11.60 4.18
C PHE A 241 -5.77 12.83 4.84
N GLU A 242 -7.04 12.76 5.22
CA GLU A 242 -7.70 13.81 6.01
C GLU A 242 -6.99 14.00 7.36
N GLU A 243 -6.62 12.91 8.05
CA GLU A 243 -5.82 12.99 9.28
C GLU A 243 -4.41 13.55 9.04
N ALA A 244 -3.73 13.13 7.95
CA ALA A 244 -2.41 13.67 7.59
C ALA A 244 -2.45 15.18 7.39
N PHE A 245 -3.45 15.67 6.65
CA PHE A 245 -3.64 17.10 6.39
C PHE A 245 -4.06 17.85 7.65
N ARG A 246 -5.07 17.37 8.37
CA ARG A 246 -5.57 18.00 9.60
C ARG A 246 -4.52 18.16 10.69
N LYS A 247 -3.63 17.19 10.83
CA LYS A 247 -2.55 17.20 11.83
C LYS A 247 -1.26 17.82 11.35
N SER A 248 -1.21 18.30 10.10
CA SER A 248 0.04 18.73 9.44
C SER A 248 1.16 17.69 9.63
N ASN A 249 0.79 16.41 9.47
CA ASN A 249 1.70 15.28 9.72
C ASN A 249 2.78 15.15 8.63
N CYS A 250 2.70 15.94 7.56
CA CYS A 250 3.65 15.97 6.45
C CYS A 250 4.51 17.24 6.51
N PRO A 251 5.71 17.21 7.12
CA PRO A 251 6.60 18.38 7.18
C PRO A 251 7.06 18.89 5.80
N ALA A 252 7.06 18.02 4.78
CA ALA A 252 7.35 18.43 3.41
C ALA A 252 6.09 18.98 2.74
N GLU A 253 6.11 20.25 2.33
CA GLU A 253 4.99 20.96 1.71
C GLU A 253 4.43 20.18 0.49
N ASP A 254 5.30 19.60 -0.35
CA ASP A 254 4.84 18.83 -1.53
C ASP A 254 3.98 17.63 -1.12
N LEU A 255 4.29 16.92 -0.03
CA LEU A 255 3.48 15.79 0.45
C LEU A 255 2.20 16.23 1.17
N GLU A 256 2.22 17.39 1.81
CA GLU A 256 1.02 17.99 2.40
C GLU A 256 0.01 18.38 1.29
N MET A 257 0.48 19.08 0.26
CA MET A 257 -0.33 19.44 -0.90
C MET A 257 -0.77 18.21 -1.70
N GLN A 258 0.06 17.19 -1.77
CA GLN A 258 -0.27 15.89 -2.36
C GLN A 258 -1.40 15.18 -1.57
N SER A 259 -1.39 15.29 -0.23
CA SER A 259 -2.48 14.76 0.61
C SER A 259 -3.80 15.44 0.28
N LEU A 260 -3.80 16.77 0.14
CA LEU A 260 -4.97 17.53 -0.22
C LEU A 260 -5.53 17.15 -1.61
N TYR A 261 -4.66 16.97 -2.61
CA TYR A 261 -5.03 16.45 -3.93
C TYR A 261 -5.68 15.07 -3.83
N LEU A 262 -5.10 14.16 -3.05
CA LEU A 262 -5.61 12.80 -2.88
C LEU A 262 -6.97 12.79 -2.17
N ILE A 263 -7.21 13.68 -1.20
CA ILE A 263 -8.51 13.85 -0.56
C ILE A 263 -9.56 14.22 -1.62
N ILE A 264 -9.27 15.18 -2.50
CA ILE A 264 -10.18 15.61 -3.57
C ILE A 264 -10.48 14.44 -4.50
N ALA A 265 -9.45 13.74 -4.99
CA ALA A 265 -9.60 12.59 -5.88
C ALA A 265 -10.44 11.47 -5.25
N LEU A 266 -10.21 11.16 -3.97
CA LEU A 266 -10.94 10.12 -3.24
C LEU A 266 -12.39 10.52 -2.99
N LYS A 267 -12.66 11.76 -2.59
CA LYS A 267 -14.04 12.26 -2.42
C LYS A 267 -14.83 12.19 -3.73
N MET A 268 -14.22 12.59 -4.84
CA MET A 268 -14.84 12.47 -6.18
C MET A 268 -15.15 11.00 -6.51
N ARG A 269 -14.20 10.10 -6.32
CA ARG A 269 -14.38 8.66 -6.60
C ARG A 269 -15.45 8.02 -5.72
N LEU A 270 -15.60 8.46 -4.48
CA LEU A 270 -16.61 7.99 -3.52
C LEU A 270 -17.96 8.72 -3.66
N GLY A 271 -18.09 9.66 -4.60
CA GLY A 271 -19.35 10.38 -4.89
C GLY A 271 -19.61 11.61 -4.02
N ASP A 272 -18.67 12.01 -3.16
CA ASP A 272 -18.77 13.26 -2.35
C ASP A 272 -18.23 14.46 -3.13
N LEU A 273 -18.96 14.89 -4.17
CA LEU A 273 -18.56 16.04 -4.99
C LEU A 273 -18.59 17.35 -4.20
N THR A 274 -19.51 17.49 -3.24
CA THR A 274 -19.59 18.68 -2.39
C THR A 274 -18.36 18.81 -1.50
N GLY A 275 -17.94 17.74 -0.86
CA GLY A 275 -16.73 17.69 -0.08
C GLY A 275 -15.49 17.95 -0.94
N ALA A 276 -15.39 17.33 -2.12
CA ALA A 276 -14.28 17.57 -3.04
C ALA A 276 -14.15 19.05 -3.44
N ASN A 277 -15.27 19.71 -3.78
CA ASN A 277 -15.28 21.14 -4.11
C ASN A 277 -14.86 22.04 -2.94
N SER A 278 -15.24 21.69 -1.72
CA SER A 278 -14.80 22.40 -0.51
C SER A 278 -13.28 22.38 -0.36
N TYR A 279 -12.66 21.22 -0.57
CA TYR A 279 -11.20 21.09 -0.50
C TYR A 279 -10.47 21.80 -1.66
N LEU A 280 -11.10 21.94 -2.85
CA LEU A 280 -10.57 22.80 -3.93
C LEU A 280 -10.43 24.26 -3.47
N GLY A 281 -11.41 24.76 -2.72
CA GLY A 281 -11.36 26.11 -2.14
C GLY A 281 -10.19 26.30 -1.17
N THR A 282 -9.73 25.24 -0.52
CA THR A 282 -8.58 25.27 0.41
C THR A 282 -7.30 25.70 -0.30
N TYR A 283 -7.04 25.25 -1.54
CA TYR A 283 -5.88 25.69 -2.30
C TYR A 283 -5.88 27.21 -2.53
N SER A 284 -7.03 27.77 -2.91
CA SER A 284 -7.15 29.22 -3.14
C SER A 284 -6.86 30.01 -1.86
N LYS A 285 -7.31 29.51 -0.71
CA LYS A 285 -7.02 30.10 0.59
C LYS A 285 -5.51 30.03 0.91
N LEU A 286 -4.89 28.85 0.76
CA LEU A 286 -3.46 28.67 0.98
C LEU A 286 -2.60 29.55 0.07
N ILE A 287 -2.97 29.70 -1.20
CA ILE A 287 -2.28 30.60 -2.14
C ILE A 287 -2.38 32.05 -1.65
N SER A 288 -3.58 32.49 -1.22
CA SER A 288 -3.78 33.85 -0.71
C SER A 288 -2.94 34.09 0.56
N GLU A 289 -2.96 33.18 1.53
CA GLU A 289 -2.18 33.27 2.76
C GLU A 289 -0.68 33.32 2.45
N ARG A 290 -0.20 32.47 1.54
CA ARG A 290 1.21 32.43 1.13
C ARG A 290 1.61 33.71 0.41
N THR A 291 0.74 34.27 -0.43
CA THR A 291 0.98 35.55 -1.13
C THR A 291 1.13 36.70 -0.14
N GLU A 292 0.34 36.74 0.93
CA GLU A 292 0.52 37.72 2.00
C GLU A 292 1.86 37.54 2.76
N GLU A 293 2.23 36.30 3.04
CA GLU A 293 3.54 36.01 3.67
C GLU A 293 4.71 36.48 2.79
N MET A 294 4.63 36.33 1.47
CA MET A 294 5.66 36.78 0.52
C MET A 294 5.91 38.30 0.57
N LYS A 295 4.94 39.08 1.00
CA LYS A 295 5.12 40.55 1.17
C LYS A 295 6.04 40.89 2.35
N THR A 296 6.18 39.98 3.31
CA THR A 296 6.94 40.22 4.56
C THR A 296 8.17 39.36 4.70
N LYS A 297 8.25 38.25 3.98
CA LYS A 297 9.34 37.28 4.08
C LYS A 297 9.91 36.97 2.69
N SER A 298 11.23 37.00 2.55
CA SER A 298 11.92 36.59 1.31
C SER A 298 12.12 35.08 1.23
N GLY A 299 12.19 34.54 0.01
CA GLY A 299 12.46 33.10 -0.24
C GLY A 299 11.24 32.20 -0.18
N ILE A 300 10.04 32.72 0.10
CA ILE A 300 8.78 32.01 0.04
C ILE A 300 8.20 32.13 -1.35
N ASN A 301 7.55 31.08 -1.87
CA ASN A 301 6.85 31.09 -3.15
C ASN A 301 5.57 30.22 -3.09
N THR A 302 4.75 30.32 -4.11
CA THR A 302 3.48 29.59 -4.26
C THR A 302 3.60 28.35 -5.14
N ASN A 303 4.73 28.12 -5.78
CA ASN A 303 4.92 27.13 -6.85
C ASN A 303 4.43 25.72 -6.49
N CYS A 304 4.70 25.27 -5.25
CA CYS A 304 4.28 23.96 -4.80
C CYS A 304 2.75 23.87 -4.69
N ILE A 305 2.13 24.88 -4.09
CA ILE A 305 0.67 24.93 -3.88
C ILE A 305 -0.03 25.05 -5.24
N GLU A 306 0.44 25.93 -6.13
CA GLU A 306 -0.11 26.11 -7.48
C GLU A 306 -0.04 24.84 -8.31
N LYS A 307 1.10 24.15 -8.32
CA LYS A 307 1.27 22.86 -9.00
C LYS A 307 0.18 21.84 -8.65
N TRP A 308 -0.13 21.71 -7.37
CA TRP A 308 -1.15 20.76 -6.91
C TRP A 308 -2.56 21.29 -7.06
N SER A 309 -2.76 22.62 -6.94
CA SER A 309 -4.00 23.29 -7.25
C SER A 309 -4.41 23.06 -8.70
N ASP A 310 -3.49 23.25 -9.65
CA ASP A 310 -3.75 23.07 -11.07
C ASP A 310 -4.09 21.63 -11.40
N LYS A 311 -3.37 20.66 -10.82
CA LYS A 311 -3.70 19.23 -10.93
C LYS A 311 -5.10 18.92 -10.39
N SER A 312 -5.48 19.54 -9.27
CA SER A 312 -6.79 19.32 -8.66
C SER A 312 -7.92 19.95 -9.48
N ARG A 313 -7.68 21.11 -10.10
CA ARG A 313 -8.64 21.74 -11.03
C ARG A 313 -8.83 20.89 -12.29
N TYR A 314 -7.74 20.43 -12.89
CA TYR A 314 -7.81 19.54 -14.05
C TYR A 314 -8.60 18.28 -13.72
N LEU A 315 -8.34 17.66 -12.57
CA LEU A 315 -9.10 16.51 -12.08
C LEU A 315 -10.60 16.85 -11.94
N TRP A 316 -10.93 18.02 -11.42
CA TRP A 316 -12.31 18.47 -11.26
C TRP A 316 -13.01 18.72 -12.60
N GLU A 317 -12.31 19.27 -13.59
CA GLU A 317 -12.83 19.47 -14.95
C GLU A 317 -13.18 18.12 -15.61
N GLU A 318 -12.37 17.09 -15.38
CA GLU A 318 -12.58 15.73 -15.88
C GLU A 318 -13.60 14.90 -15.08
N ARG A 319 -14.29 15.47 -14.08
CA ARG A 319 -15.19 14.72 -13.17
C ARG A 319 -16.33 13.96 -13.86
N GLU A 320 -16.76 14.40 -15.03
CA GLU A 320 -17.81 13.74 -15.83
C GLU A 320 -17.24 12.61 -16.71
N ASN A 321 -15.93 12.45 -16.78
CA ASN A 321 -15.29 11.40 -17.56
C ASN A 321 -15.46 10.03 -16.84
N PRO A 322 -16.23 9.09 -17.41
CA PRO A 322 -16.52 7.81 -16.74
C PRO A 322 -15.28 6.94 -16.54
N THR A 323 -14.21 7.20 -17.31
CA THR A 323 -12.96 6.42 -17.25
C THR A 323 -11.88 7.10 -16.42
N LEU A 324 -12.18 8.24 -15.76
CA LEU A 324 -11.20 9.01 -15.00
C LEU A 324 -10.48 8.17 -13.94
N PHE A 325 -11.21 7.30 -13.27
CA PHE A 325 -10.68 6.45 -12.20
C PHE A 325 -10.31 5.03 -12.66
N ASP A 326 -10.19 4.79 -13.95
CA ASP A 326 -9.69 3.52 -14.45
C ASP A 326 -8.19 3.33 -14.14
N LEU A 327 -7.73 2.09 -14.25
CA LEU A 327 -6.33 1.74 -14.04
C LEU A 327 -5.50 2.17 -15.27
N LYS A 328 -5.35 3.46 -15.46
CA LYS A 328 -4.56 4.08 -16.52
C LYS A 328 -3.75 5.26 -16.01
N ALA A 329 -2.75 5.66 -16.75
CA ALA A 329 -1.96 6.86 -16.46
C ALA A 329 -2.84 8.12 -16.54
N PHE A 330 -2.54 9.07 -15.65
CA PHE A 330 -3.23 10.34 -15.52
C PHE A 330 -2.26 11.51 -15.62
#